data_d54a2f89b3c08295119996000d4c76af
#
_entry.id   d54a2f89b3c08295119996000d4c76af
#
_cell.length_a   1.000
_cell.length_b   1.000
_cell.length_c   1.000
_cell.angle_alpha   90.00
_cell.angle_beta   90.00
_cell.angle_gamma   90.00
#
_symmetry.space_group_name_H-M   'P 1'
#
loop_
_entity.id
_entity.type
_entity.pdbx_description
1 polymer ?
#
loop_
_entity_poly.entity_id
_entity_poly.type
_entity_poly.pdbx_seq_one_letter_code
_entity_poly.pdbx_strand_id
1 'polypeptide(L)'
;IYIYDSLNDQYAALPGVESLDFGLMDFVSGHHGAIPGSAMKSPRQFDHPLVARAKCEISAAALACGVVPSHNVTTELKDIETIRNDARRARTEFGYLRMWSIHPNQIVPIVEAMRPDFSEVQAAAEILIAAQDKDWGPIQHDGKLHDRASYRYYWELLDRAHVTGMDIPAAARIRFFA
;
A
#
# COMPACT_ATOMS: atom_id res chain seq x y z
N ILE A 1 5.08 -8.58 18.47
CA ILE A 1 6.43 -9.15 18.42
C ILE A 1 7.19 -8.43 17.35
N TYR A 2 8.23 -7.65 17.76
CA TYR A 2 9.13 -7.01 16.83
C TYR A 2 10.15 -8.01 16.38
N ILE A 3 9.93 -8.52 15.20
CA ILE A 3 10.94 -9.35 14.59
C ILE A 3 11.50 -8.54 13.45
N TYR A 4 12.59 -7.95 13.80
CA TYR A 4 13.40 -7.21 12.88
C TYR A 4 14.53 -8.13 12.45
N ASP A 5 14.25 -8.97 11.47
CA ASP A 5 15.26 -9.77 10.80
C ASP A 5 14.67 -10.62 9.68
N SER A 6 15.46 -11.46 9.06
CA SER A 6 15.14 -12.55 8.12
C SER A 6 13.93 -13.44 8.51
N LEU A 7 13.28 -13.16 9.62
CA LEU A 7 12.09 -13.85 10.13
C LEU A 7 10.76 -13.26 9.62
N ASN A 8 10.77 -12.07 8.99
CA ASN A 8 9.55 -11.47 8.46
C ASN A 8 8.85 -12.39 7.46
N ASP A 9 9.61 -13.03 6.56
CA ASP A 9 9.07 -14.00 5.59
C ASP A 9 8.48 -15.22 6.30
N GLN A 10 9.13 -15.72 7.35
CA GLN A 10 8.66 -16.88 8.10
C GLN A 10 7.34 -16.58 8.82
N TYR A 11 7.20 -15.39 9.41
CA TYR A 11 5.94 -15.01 10.07
C TYR A 11 4.83 -14.70 9.07
N ALA A 12 5.13 -14.03 7.96
CA ALA A 12 4.16 -13.77 6.92
C ALA A 12 3.61 -15.07 6.29
N ALA A 13 4.45 -16.12 6.23
CA ALA A 13 4.06 -17.43 5.69
C ALA A 13 3.26 -18.31 6.66
N LEU A 14 3.07 -17.90 7.93
CA LEU A 14 2.31 -18.71 8.89
C LEU A 14 0.82 -18.73 8.54
N PRO A 15 0.15 -19.89 8.67
CA PRO A 15 -1.29 -20.01 8.44
C PRO A 15 -2.09 -19.04 9.33
N GLY A 16 -3.04 -18.33 8.73
CA GLY A 16 -3.93 -17.41 9.45
C GLY A 16 -3.34 -16.01 9.68
N VAL A 17 -2.13 -15.73 9.22
CA VAL A 17 -1.61 -14.36 9.21
C VAL A 17 -2.21 -13.61 8.01
N GLU A 18 -2.92 -12.52 8.28
CA GLU A 18 -3.57 -11.69 7.26
C GLU A 18 -2.86 -10.34 7.03
N SER A 19 -2.07 -9.90 8.01
CA SER A 19 -1.41 -8.59 7.98
C SER A 19 -0.08 -8.63 8.71
N LEU A 20 0.91 -7.91 8.18
CA LEU A 20 2.12 -7.52 8.90
C LEU A 20 2.09 -6.03 9.18
N ASP A 21 2.21 -5.69 10.44
CA ASP A 21 2.06 -4.31 10.91
C ASP A 21 3.39 -3.78 11.45
N PHE A 22 3.83 -2.63 10.94
CA PHE A 22 5.06 -2.00 11.40
C PHE A 22 4.84 -1.18 12.68
N GLY A 23 5.53 -1.53 13.74
CA GLY A 23 5.51 -0.79 15.00
C GLY A 23 6.68 0.18 15.14
N LEU A 24 6.56 1.38 14.61
CA LEU A 24 7.63 2.38 14.56
C LEU A 24 8.20 2.73 15.95
N MET A 25 7.32 2.91 16.95
CA MET A 25 7.73 3.35 18.28
C MET A 25 8.63 2.33 18.97
N ASP A 26 8.23 1.07 18.90
CA ASP A 26 8.99 -0.01 19.50
C ASP A 26 10.26 -0.31 18.72
N PHE A 27 10.20 -0.19 17.38
CA PHE A 27 11.40 -0.30 16.55
C PHE A 27 12.45 0.72 16.96
N VAL A 28 12.10 1.99 17.06
CA VAL A 28 13.03 3.05 17.48
C VAL A 28 13.50 2.85 18.91
N SER A 29 12.58 2.52 19.83
CA SER A 29 12.90 2.28 21.25
C SER A 29 13.84 1.09 21.45
N GLY A 30 13.64 0.02 20.66
CA GLY A 30 14.49 -1.18 20.70
C GLY A 30 15.91 -0.96 20.19
N HIS A 31 16.21 0.18 19.58
CA HIS A 31 17.55 0.51 19.09
C HIS A 31 18.43 1.27 20.11
N HIS A 32 18.06 1.23 21.40
CA HIS A 32 18.91 1.71 22.52
C HIS A 32 19.43 3.15 22.33
N GLY A 33 18.66 4.03 21.70
CA GLY A 33 19.06 5.41 21.45
C GLY A 33 19.93 5.63 20.21
N ALA A 34 20.26 4.59 19.45
CA ALA A 34 20.99 4.71 18.18
C ALA A 34 20.15 5.39 17.07
N ILE A 35 18.83 5.28 17.16
CA ILE A 35 17.90 6.00 16.29
C ILE A 35 17.35 7.19 17.09
N PRO A 36 17.47 8.44 16.60
CA PRO A 36 16.96 9.60 17.33
C PRO A 36 15.43 9.58 17.43
N GLY A 37 14.88 10.07 18.54
CA GLY A 37 13.44 10.13 18.76
C GLY A 37 12.66 10.92 17.69
N SER A 38 13.31 11.86 17.00
CA SER A 38 12.72 12.56 15.85
C SER A 38 12.32 11.63 14.71
N ALA A 39 12.93 10.44 14.60
CA ALA A 39 12.56 9.44 13.60
C ALA A 39 11.20 8.75 13.89
N MET A 40 10.59 9.00 15.04
CA MET A 40 9.22 8.57 15.34
C MET A 40 8.15 9.51 14.79
N LYS A 41 8.54 10.62 14.17
CA LYS A 41 7.63 11.67 13.70
C LYS A 41 7.86 11.97 12.20
N SER A 42 6.83 12.50 11.57
CA SER A 42 6.92 12.99 10.20
C SER A 42 7.71 14.30 10.13
N PRO A 43 8.46 14.53 9.02
CA PRO A 43 8.69 13.58 7.93
C PRO A 43 9.80 12.54 8.21
N ARG A 44 10.57 12.70 9.30
CA ARG A 44 11.79 11.91 9.59
C ARG A 44 11.56 10.39 9.67
N GLN A 45 10.36 9.94 10.00
CA GLN A 45 10.00 8.52 9.99
C GLN A 45 10.15 7.86 8.61
N PHE A 46 10.15 8.64 7.54
CA PHE A 46 10.33 8.14 6.16
C PHE A 46 11.75 8.31 5.66
N ASP A 47 12.52 9.23 6.27
CA ASP A 47 13.83 9.64 5.76
C ASP A 47 14.99 9.01 6.54
N HIS A 48 14.75 8.51 7.76
CA HIS A 48 15.80 7.88 8.56
C HIS A 48 16.17 6.50 7.96
N PRO A 49 17.44 6.25 7.58
CA PRO A 49 17.82 5.07 6.79
C PRO A 49 17.41 3.73 7.41
N LEU A 50 17.59 3.56 8.72
CA LEU A 50 17.22 2.31 9.39
C LEU A 50 15.71 2.11 9.46
N VAL A 51 14.93 3.18 9.65
CA VAL A 51 13.47 3.12 9.65
C VAL A 51 12.94 2.84 8.25
N ALA A 52 13.45 3.54 7.24
CA ALA A 52 13.07 3.33 5.84
C ALA A 52 13.38 1.88 5.40
N ARG A 53 14.56 1.36 5.75
CA ARG A 53 14.93 -0.04 5.48
C ARG A 53 13.92 -1.00 6.10
N ALA A 54 13.59 -0.84 7.38
CA ALA A 54 12.64 -1.69 8.08
C ALA A 54 11.25 -1.69 7.43
N LYS A 55 10.77 -0.52 7.01
CA LYS A 55 9.51 -0.38 6.29
C LYS A 55 9.53 -1.16 4.96
N CYS A 56 10.60 -1.04 4.18
CA CYS A 56 10.75 -1.76 2.92
C CYS A 56 10.79 -3.28 3.14
N GLU A 57 11.53 -3.76 4.13
CA GLU A 57 11.65 -5.19 4.42
C GLU A 57 10.31 -5.80 4.83
N ILE A 58 9.56 -5.14 5.72
CA ILE A 58 8.23 -5.63 6.14
C ILE A 58 7.24 -5.64 4.99
N SER A 59 7.18 -4.58 4.20
CA SER A 59 6.26 -4.53 3.06
C SER A 59 6.60 -5.57 1.99
N ALA A 60 7.89 -5.76 1.69
CA ALA A 60 8.34 -6.75 0.73
C ALA A 60 8.01 -8.18 1.19
N ALA A 61 8.29 -8.53 2.46
CA ALA A 61 7.97 -9.82 3.04
C ALA A 61 6.47 -10.11 3.02
N ALA A 62 5.64 -9.13 3.43
CA ALA A 62 4.19 -9.26 3.42
C ALA A 62 3.67 -9.54 2.01
N LEU A 63 4.07 -8.73 1.04
CA LEU A 63 3.61 -8.85 -0.36
C LEU A 63 4.09 -10.15 -1.00
N ALA A 64 5.31 -10.61 -0.71
CA ALA A 64 5.82 -11.89 -1.20
C ALA A 64 5.00 -13.09 -0.71
N CYS A 65 4.42 -13.02 0.48
CA CYS A 65 3.58 -14.05 1.07
C CYS A 65 2.08 -13.85 0.84
N GLY A 66 1.67 -12.83 0.08
CA GLY A 66 0.25 -12.50 -0.15
C GLY A 66 -0.47 -11.96 1.09
N VAL A 67 0.29 -11.42 2.06
CA VAL A 67 -0.20 -10.83 3.31
C VAL A 67 -0.22 -9.31 3.19
N VAL A 68 -1.16 -8.64 3.84
CA VAL A 68 -1.33 -7.19 3.71
C VAL A 68 -0.28 -6.44 4.56
N PRO A 69 0.59 -5.61 3.95
CA PRO A 69 1.46 -4.72 4.71
C PRO A 69 0.68 -3.54 5.28
N SER A 70 0.78 -3.33 6.59
CA SER A 70 0.12 -2.25 7.32
C SER A 70 1.16 -1.30 7.91
N HIS A 71 1.08 -0.03 7.52
CA HIS A 71 2.00 1.00 7.98
C HIS A 71 1.72 1.41 9.42
N ASN A 72 2.75 1.88 10.11
CA ASN A 72 2.63 2.42 11.47
C ASN A 72 1.68 3.63 11.54
N VAL A 73 1.24 3.90 12.75
CA VAL A 73 0.44 5.09 13.05
C VAL A 73 1.22 6.40 12.79
N THR A 74 0.49 7.48 12.49
CA THR A 74 1.00 8.83 12.73
C THR A 74 0.58 9.29 14.12
N THR A 75 1.46 10.01 14.81
CA THR A 75 1.13 10.63 16.10
C THR A 75 0.42 11.97 15.97
N GLU A 76 0.23 12.43 14.72
CA GLU A 76 -0.48 13.67 14.43
C GLU A 76 -2.00 13.46 14.56
N LEU A 77 -2.67 14.33 15.30
CA LEU A 77 -4.12 14.25 15.56
C LEU A 77 -4.91 15.41 14.98
N LYS A 78 -4.26 16.53 14.67
CA LYS A 78 -4.91 17.78 14.27
C LYS A 78 -4.55 18.20 12.85
N ASP A 79 -3.32 17.99 12.44
CA ASP A 79 -2.84 18.32 11.10
C ASP A 79 -3.24 17.23 10.11
N ILE A 80 -4.39 17.42 9.47
CA ILE A 80 -4.96 16.47 8.50
C ILE A 80 -4.05 16.30 7.29
N GLU A 81 -3.32 17.34 6.88
CA GLU A 81 -2.41 17.24 5.73
C GLU A 81 -1.19 16.38 6.04
N THR A 82 -0.64 16.47 7.24
CA THR A 82 0.43 15.56 7.68
C THR A 82 -0.07 14.12 7.71
N ILE A 83 -1.28 13.85 8.24
CA ILE A 83 -1.88 12.50 8.25
C ILE A 83 -2.04 11.96 6.82
N ARG A 84 -2.61 12.77 5.92
CA ARG A 84 -2.82 12.40 4.51
C ARG A 84 -1.49 12.15 3.79
N ASN A 85 -0.49 12.99 4.03
CA ASN A 85 0.82 12.85 3.43
C ASN A 85 1.55 11.59 3.92
N ASP A 86 1.47 11.28 5.20
CA ASP A 86 2.04 10.05 5.77
C ASP A 86 1.44 8.80 5.11
N ALA A 87 0.12 8.75 4.99
CA ALA A 87 -0.57 7.64 4.34
C ALA A 87 -0.23 7.55 2.84
N ARG A 88 -0.14 8.68 2.15
CA ARG A 88 0.28 8.71 0.73
C ARG A 88 1.69 8.20 0.56
N ARG A 89 2.66 8.67 1.36
CA ARG A 89 4.06 8.21 1.32
C ARG A 89 4.16 6.73 1.64
N ALA A 90 3.43 6.25 2.64
CA ALA A 90 3.38 4.83 2.96
C ALA A 90 2.96 3.98 1.75
N ARG A 91 1.91 4.40 1.02
CA ARG A 91 1.42 3.73 -0.18
C ARG A 91 2.40 3.83 -1.33
N THR A 92 2.82 5.04 -1.69
CA THR A 92 3.52 5.29 -2.96
C THR A 92 5.03 5.05 -2.92
N GLU A 93 5.65 5.19 -1.74
CA GLU A 93 7.10 5.05 -1.59
C GLU A 93 7.49 3.71 -0.96
N PHE A 94 6.64 3.11 -0.12
CA PHE A 94 6.97 1.93 0.67
C PHE A 94 6.08 0.71 0.41
N GLY A 95 5.07 0.82 -0.47
CA GLY A 95 4.23 -0.31 -0.88
C GLY A 95 3.23 -0.79 0.16
N TYR A 96 2.87 0.02 1.15
CA TYR A 96 1.87 -0.33 2.13
C TYR A 96 0.45 -0.23 1.56
N LEU A 97 -0.42 -1.15 1.97
CA LEU A 97 -1.81 -1.23 1.53
C LEU A 97 -2.80 -0.77 2.59
N ARG A 98 -2.36 -0.63 3.84
CA ARG A 98 -3.10 -0.12 5.00
C ARG A 98 -2.22 0.78 5.86
N MET A 99 -2.86 1.49 6.78
CA MET A 99 -2.19 2.25 7.84
C MET A 99 -3.03 2.19 9.11
N TRP A 100 -2.39 2.05 10.26
CA TRP A 100 -3.06 2.10 11.56
C TRP A 100 -3.59 3.49 11.85
N SER A 101 -4.75 3.53 12.50
CA SER A 101 -5.34 4.72 13.07
C SER A 101 -5.44 4.58 14.59
N ILE A 102 -5.04 5.60 15.32
CA ILE A 102 -5.18 5.69 16.79
C ILE A 102 -6.20 6.75 17.22
N HIS A 103 -6.80 7.44 16.26
CA HIS A 103 -7.81 8.47 16.52
C HIS A 103 -8.84 8.55 15.38
N PRO A 104 -10.14 8.74 15.67
CA PRO A 104 -11.18 8.83 14.62
C PRO A 104 -10.91 9.85 13.51
N ASN A 105 -10.29 11.00 13.85
CA ASN A 105 -9.96 12.04 12.85
C ASN A 105 -8.97 11.57 11.79
N GLN A 106 -8.23 10.49 12.05
CA GLN A 106 -7.25 9.95 11.11
C GLN A 106 -7.88 9.03 10.05
N ILE A 107 -9.07 8.47 10.32
CA ILE A 107 -9.66 7.42 9.48
C ILE A 107 -9.91 7.93 8.07
N VAL A 108 -10.65 9.02 7.91
CA VAL A 108 -11.00 9.56 6.59
C VAL A 108 -9.77 9.93 5.77
N PRO A 109 -8.82 10.76 6.27
CA PRO A 109 -7.65 11.15 5.48
C PRO A 109 -6.75 9.96 5.13
N ILE A 110 -6.64 8.93 5.99
CA ILE A 110 -5.90 7.71 5.69
C ILE A 110 -6.59 6.93 4.57
N VAL A 111 -7.90 6.69 4.69
CA VAL A 111 -8.66 5.93 3.67
C VAL A 111 -8.59 6.61 2.32
N GLU A 112 -8.76 7.94 2.25
CA GLU A 112 -8.65 8.70 1.01
C GLU A 112 -7.25 8.60 0.38
N ALA A 113 -6.19 8.72 1.20
CA ALA A 113 -4.81 8.65 0.71
C ALA A 113 -4.35 7.25 0.29
N MET A 114 -4.96 6.21 0.87
CA MET A 114 -4.66 4.81 0.56
C MET A 114 -5.41 4.30 -0.69
N ARG A 115 -6.41 5.01 -1.18
CA ARG A 115 -7.11 4.67 -2.42
C ARG A 115 -6.21 4.88 -3.64
N PRO A 116 -6.39 4.11 -4.71
CA PRO A 116 -5.81 4.41 -6.02
C PRO A 116 -6.27 5.78 -6.54
N ASP A 117 -5.47 6.40 -7.39
CA ASP A 117 -5.89 7.64 -8.05
C ASP A 117 -6.92 7.33 -9.16
N PHE A 118 -7.91 8.22 -9.34
CA PHE A 118 -9.00 7.99 -10.31
C PHE A 118 -8.48 7.79 -11.74
N SER A 119 -7.48 8.56 -12.16
CA SER A 119 -6.86 8.40 -13.48
C SER A 119 -6.18 7.06 -13.67
N GLU A 120 -5.56 6.51 -12.63
CA GLU A 120 -4.96 5.16 -12.65
C GLU A 120 -6.05 4.09 -12.79
N VAL A 121 -7.17 4.24 -12.08
CA VAL A 121 -8.33 3.32 -12.16
C VAL A 121 -8.96 3.34 -13.56
N GLN A 122 -9.10 4.52 -14.16
CA GLN A 122 -9.60 4.66 -15.52
C GLN A 122 -8.69 3.95 -16.54
N ALA A 123 -7.39 4.24 -16.48
CA ALA A 123 -6.42 3.57 -17.36
C ALA A 123 -6.40 2.05 -17.17
N ALA A 124 -6.48 1.58 -15.92
CA ALA A 124 -6.55 0.15 -15.62
C ALA A 124 -7.80 -0.50 -16.25
N ALA A 125 -8.95 0.14 -16.16
CA ALA A 125 -10.19 -0.33 -16.77
C ALA A 125 -10.06 -0.43 -18.29
N GLU A 126 -9.53 0.60 -18.95
CA GLU A 126 -9.35 0.63 -20.41
C GLU A 126 -8.37 -0.46 -20.89
N ILE A 127 -7.23 -0.61 -20.20
CA ILE A 127 -6.23 -1.64 -20.51
C ILE A 127 -6.82 -3.05 -20.36
N LEU A 128 -7.52 -3.34 -19.25
CA LEU A 128 -8.08 -4.67 -19.02
C LEU A 128 -9.22 -5.01 -19.98
N ILE A 129 -10.07 -4.04 -20.35
CA ILE A 129 -11.11 -4.22 -21.35
C ILE A 129 -10.48 -4.54 -22.71
N ALA A 130 -9.49 -3.76 -23.13
CA ALA A 130 -8.79 -3.99 -24.39
C ALA A 130 -8.04 -5.34 -24.40
N ALA A 131 -7.46 -5.75 -23.27
CA ALA A 131 -6.82 -7.05 -23.12
C ALA A 131 -7.83 -8.20 -23.25
N GLN A 132 -9.00 -8.10 -22.62
CA GLN A 132 -10.06 -9.08 -22.72
C GLN A 132 -10.57 -9.20 -24.16
N ASP A 133 -10.76 -8.08 -24.88
CA ASP A 133 -11.17 -8.06 -26.29
C ASP A 133 -10.13 -8.69 -27.23
N LYS A 134 -8.87 -8.84 -26.78
CA LYS A 134 -7.77 -9.52 -27.48
C LYS A 134 -7.43 -10.89 -26.88
N ASP A 135 -8.36 -11.50 -26.18
CA ASP A 135 -8.17 -12.80 -25.50
C ASP A 135 -6.91 -12.82 -24.63
N TRP A 136 -6.69 -11.73 -23.88
CA TRP A 136 -5.54 -11.51 -22.99
C TRP A 136 -4.17 -11.54 -23.69
N GLY A 137 -4.15 -11.38 -25.03
CA GLY A 137 -2.94 -11.15 -25.79
C GLY A 137 -2.35 -9.77 -25.56
N PRO A 138 -1.14 -9.48 -26.07
CA PRO A 138 -0.53 -8.16 -25.96
C PRO A 138 -1.38 -7.08 -26.64
N ILE A 139 -1.47 -5.92 -25.99
CA ILE A 139 -2.17 -4.72 -26.49
C ILE A 139 -1.26 -3.51 -26.49
N GLN A 140 -1.67 -2.48 -27.20
CA GLN A 140 -1.08 -1.15 -27.10
C GLN A 140 -2.10 -0.17 -26.53
N HIS A 141 -1.73 0.58 -25.50
CA HIS A 141 -2.51 1.64 -24.90
C HIS A 141 -1.61 2.84 -24.64
N ASP A 142 -2.02 4.04 -25.07
CA ASP A 142 -1.23 5.29 -24.98
C ASP A 142 0.24 5.14 -25.45
N GLY A 143 0.43 4.42 -26.57
CA GLY A 143 1.76 4.20 -27.15
C GLY A 143 2.65 3.22 -26.38
N LYS A 144 2.15 2.58 -25.31
CA LYS A 144 2.88 1.59 -24.51
C LYS A 144 2.34 0.19 -24.75
N LEU A 145 3.24 -0.79 -24.74
CA LEU A 145 2.89 -2.21 -24.80
C LEU A 145 2.46 -2.69 -23.40
N HIS A 146 1.34 -3.41 -23.35
CA HIS A 146 0.84 -4.10 -22.18
C HIS A 146 0.62 -5.58 -22.50
N ASP A 147 0.95 -6.45 -21.57
CA ASP A 147 0.81 -7.89 -21.67
C ASP A 147 0.47 -8.52 -20.31
N ARG A 148 0.48 -9.85 -20.24
CA ARG A 148 0.16 -10.59 -19.00
C ARG A 148 1.00 -10.20 -17.80
N ALA A 149 2.23 -9.72 -17.99
CA ALA A 149 3.08 -9.30 -16.89
C ALA A 149 2.54 -8.03 -16.21
N SER A 150 1.94 -7.12 -16.98
CA SER A 150 1.37 -5.87 -16.46
C SER A 150 -0.12 -5.98 -16.07
N TYR A 151 -0.90 -6.92 -16.67
CA TYR A 151 -2.34 -7.03 -16.42
C TYR A 151 -2.67 -7.32 -14.97
N ARG A 152 -1.83 -8.10 -14.24
CA ARG A 152 -2.02 -8.33 -12.82
C ARG A 152 -2.00 -7.03 -12.02
N TYR A 153 -1.09 -6.11 -12.31
CA TYR A 153 -1.03 -4.80 -11.65
C TYR A 153 -2.31 -4.00 -11.85
N TYR A 154 -2.82 -3.93 -13.08
CA TYR A 154 -4.04 -3.20 -13.40
C TYR A 154 -5.28 -3.85 -12.78
N TRP A 155 -5.31 -5.18 -12.72
CA TRP A 155 -6.37 -5.91 -12.04
C TRP A 155 -6.44 -5.59 -10.55
N GLU A 156 -5.32 -5.70 -9.85
CA GLU A 156 -5.22 -5.39 -8.42
C GLU A 156 -5.66 -3.94 -8.10
N LEU A 157 -5.33 -3.02 -9.00
CA LEU A 157 -5.69 -1.62 -8.85
C LEU A 157 -7.18 -1.40 -9.07
N LEU A 158 -7.78 -2.03 -10.08
CA LEU A 158 -9.20 -1.94 -10.39
C LEU A 158 -10.05 -2.64 -9.33
N ASP A 159 -9.64 -3.82 -8.87
CA ASP A 159 -10.29 -4.57 -7.80
C ASP A 159 -10.30 -3.78 -6.48
N ARG A 160 -9.16 -3.21 -6.12
CA ARG A 160 -9.06 -2.34 -4.95
C ARG A 160 -9.98 -1.13 -5.03
N ALA A 161 -10.09 -0.50 -6.20
CA ALA A 161 -11.02 0.61 -6.42
C ALA A 161 -12.47 0.15 -6.19
N HIS A 162 -12.83 -1.03 -6.72
CA HIS A 162 -14.15 -1.61 -6.55
C HIS A 162 -14.46 -1.91 -5.07
N VAL A 163 -13.58 -2.63 -4.38
CA VAL A 163 -13.76 -3.03 -2.96
C VAL A 163 -13.81 -1.81 -2.02
N THR A 164 -13.07 -0.74 -2.33
CA THR A 164 -13.09 0.51 -1.53
C THR A 164 -14.22 1.45 -1.89
N GLY A 165 -15.15 1.04 -2.78
CA GLY A 165 -16.32 1.82 -3.15
C GLY A 165 -15.98 3.07 -3.98
N MET A 166 -14.88 3.05 -4.72
CA MET A 166 -14.57 4.10 -5.68
C MET A 166 -15.46 3.96 -6.92
N ASP A 167 -15.67 5.07 -7.59
CA ASP A 167 -16.34 5.06 -8.89
C ASP A 167 -15.41 4.46 -9.94
N ILE A 168 -15.89 3.40 -10.61
CA ILE A 168 -15.17 2.72 -11.69
C ILE A 168 -15.97 2.83 -12.98
N PRO A 169 -15.32 2.84 -14.18
CA PRO A 169 -16.03 2.91 -15.43
C PRO A 169 -17.11 1.83 -15.56
N ALA A 170 -18.31 2.22 -16.02
CA ALA A 170 -19.47 1.32 -16.10
C ALA A 170 -19.19 0.06 -16.94
N ALA A 171 -18.43 0.18 -18.02
CA ALA A 171 -18.03 -0.96 -18.85
C ALA A 171 -17.18 -1.97 -18.09
N ALA A 172 -16.23 -1.50 -17.25
CA ALA A 172 -15.41 -2.36 -16.41
C ALA A 172 -16.24 -3.03 -15.31
N ARG A 173 -17.17 -2.28 -14.71
CA ARG A 173 -18.10 -2.83 -13.70
C ARG A 173 -18.90 -4.01 -14.25
N ILE A 174 -19.48 -3.85 -15.43
CA ILE A 174 -20.28 -4.90 -16.08
C ILE A 174 -19.43 -6.11 -16.46
N ARG A 175 -18.19 -5.90 -16.95
CA ARG A 175 -17.34 -6.99 -17.44
C ARG A 175 -16.66 -7.80 -16.33
N PHE A 176 -16.31 -7.16 -15.23
CA PHE A 176 -15.42 -7.76 -14.24
C PHE A 176 -16.05 -7.97 -12.86
N PHE A 177 -17.17 -7.27 -12.55
CA PHE A 177 -17.76 -7.28 -11.21
C PHE A 177 -19.29 -7.51 -11.20
N ALA A 178 -19.91 -7.85 -12.34
CA ALA A 178 -21.35 -8.14 -12.44
C ALA A 178 -21.65 -9.61 -12.13
#